data_9b35ce600877cebba0c7391ae005d613
#
_entry.id   9b35ce600877cebba0c7391ae005d613
#
_cell.length_a   1.000
_cell.length_b   1.000
_cell.length_c   1.000
_cell.angle_alpha   90.00
_cell.angle_beta   90.00
_cell.angle_gamma   90.00
#
_symmetry.space_group_name_H-M   'P 1'
#
loop_
_entity.id
_entity.type
_entity.pdbx_description
1 polymer ?
#
loop_
_entity_poly.entity_id
_entity_poly.type
_entity_poly.pdbx_seq_one_letter_code
_entity_poly.pdbx_strand_id
1 'polypeptide(L)'
;EAARAIRSFSGAGRRFEELGVSESGALVIDDYAHHPTEVAATIAAARTLGTKRVIAVFQPHLFSRTERLAAEFGRALAAADVVCVLDVYKAREKQDDFPGVDGRLIAAAAADAAGGREVLWLPNFSDALGQLNLRLRAGDSCLILGAGDVRSLGEDLVVEPSS
;
A
#
# COMPACT_ATOMS: atom_id res chain seq x y z
N GLU A 1 -5.09 -10.79 20.62
CA GLU A 1 -4.71 -9.67 21.50
C GLU A 1 -3.92 -8.59 20.77
N ALA A 2 -2.90 -8.95 19.95
CA ALA A 2 -2.13 -7.96 19.18
C ALA A 2 -3.01 -7.17 18.21
N ALA A 3 -3.97 -7.81 17.55
CA ALA A 3 -4.91 -7.16 16.64
C ALA A 3 -5.84 -6.18 17.38
N ARG A 4 -6.21 -6.51 18.63
CA ARG A 4 -7.04 -5.64 19.47
C ARG A 4 -6.28 -4.42 19.98
N ALA A 5 -5.00 -4.57 20.30
CA ALA A 5 -4.14 -3.47 20.73
C ALA A 5 -3.91 -2.46 19.59
N ILE A 6 -3.77 -2.97 18.35
CA ILE A 6 -3.60 -2.13 17.17
C ILE A 6 -4.88 -1.34 16.86
N ARG A 7 -6.05 -1.97 17.02
CA ARG A 7 -7.35 -1.28 16.86
C ARG A 7 -7.54 -0.14 17.86
N SER A 8 -6.99 -0.25 19.06
CA SER A 8 -7.13 0.81 20.06
C SER A 8 -6.23 2.02 19.80
N PHE A 9 -5.28 1.92 18.87
CA PHE A 9 -4.42 3.03 18.46
C PHE A 9 -5.03 3.88 17.33
N SER A 10 -6.23 3.56 16.86
CA SER A 10 -6.89 4.24 15.75
C SER A 10 -7.26 5.71 16.01
N GLY A 11 -7.04 6.21 17.23
CA GLY A 11 -7.35 7.60 17.60
C GLY A 11 -6.42 8.67 17.01
N ALA A 12 -5.34 8.29 16.33
CA ALA A 12 -4.33 9.22 15.78
C ALA A 12 -4.42 9.42 14.26
N GLY A 13 -5.61 9.19 13.65
CA GLY A 13 -5.87 9.37 12.20
C GLY A 13 -5.01 8.48 11.30
N ARG A 14 -5.55 7.84 10.29
CA ARG A 14 -4.88 7.09 9.22
C ARG A 14 -3.64 6.27 9.64
N ARG A 15 -3.69 5.63 10.82
CA ARG A 15 -2.62 4.78 11.31
C ARG A 15 -3.16 3.39 11.55
N PHE A 16 -2.82 2.44 10.66
CA PHE A 16 -3.23 1.04 10.73
C PHE A 16 -4.73 0.91 10.98
N GLU A 17 -5.53 1.63 10.20
CA GLU A 17 -6.98 1.70 10.36
C GLU A 17 -7.66 0.63 9.50
N GLU A 18 -8.40 -0.26 10.14
CA GLU A 18 -9.17 -1.26 9.44
C GLU A 18 -10.39 -0.61 8.76
N LEU A 19 -10.42 -0.61 7.43
CA LEU A 19 -11.52 -0.03 6.66
C LEU A 19 -12.70 -0.98 6.52
N GLY A 20 -12.43 -2.28 6.48
CA GLY A 20 -13.43 -3.32 6.27
C GLY A 20 -12.87 -4.48 5.49
N VAL A 21 -13.75 -5.19 4.80
CA VAL A 21 -13.45 -6.41 4.07
C VAL A 21 -13.83 -6.24 2.60
N SER A 22 -12.97 -6.71 1.70
CA SER A 22 -13.24 -6.69 0.26
C SER A 22 -14.29 -7.75 -0.11
N GLU A 23 -14.81 -7.68 -1.34
CA GLU A 23 -15.77 -8.64 -1.86
C GLU A 23 -15.26 -10.09 -1.74
N SER A 24 -13.97 -10.30 -1.95
CA SER A 24 -13.33 -11.63 -1.85
C SER A 24 -12.98 -12.06 -0.43
N GLY A 25 -13.16 -11.20 0.55
CA GLY A 25 -12.89 -11.52 1.95
C GLY A 25 -11.52 -11.09 2.47
N ALA A 26 -10.81 -10.23 1.75
CA ALA A 26 -9.54 -9.66 2.21
C ALA A 26 -9.78 -8.52 3.20
N LEU A 27 -8.99 -8.47 4.26
CA LEU A 27 -9.02 -7.37 5.22
C LEU A 27 -8.32 -6.16 4.61
N VAL A 28 -8.99 -5.02 4.54
CA VAL A 28 -8.44 -3.78 3.97
C VAL A 28 -8.06 -2.82 5.10
N ILE A 29 -6.80 -2.41 5.11
CA ILE A 29 -6.21 -1.58 6.17
C ILE A 29 -5.58 -0.36 5.53
N ASP A 30 -5.92 0.84 6.04
CA ASP A 30 -5.33 2.09 5.61
C ASP A 30 -4.25 2.53 6.59
N ASP A 31 -3.12 3.01 6.05
CA ASP A 31 -2.04 3.55 6.88
C ASP A 31 -1.36 4.72 6.17
N TYR A 32 -1.09 5.76 6.92
CA TYR A 32 -0.47 7.00 6.42
C TYR A 32 1.02 6.83 6.08
N ALA A 33 1.59 5.64 6.23
CA ALA A 33 3.01 5.36 5.98
C ALA A 33 3.47 5.93 4.64
N HIS A 34 4.48 6.78 4.66
CA HIS A 34 5.03 7.46 3.48
C HIS A 34 6.56 7.55 3.52
N HIS A 35 7.17 6.84 4.44
CA HIS A 35 8.62 6.69 4.58
C HIS A 35 8.96 5.20 4.59
N PRO A 36 10.15 4.78 4.07
CA PRO A 36 10.50 3.36 4.02
C PRO A 36 10.42 2.64 5.36
N THR A 37 10.87 3.30 6.44
CA THR A 37 10.80 2.74 7.80
C THR A 37 9.36 2.49 8.24
N GLU A 38 8.46 3.44 7.95
CA GLU A 38 7.04 3.32 8.27
C GLU A 38 6.37 2.20 7.46
N VAL A 39 6.69 2.11 6.17
CA VAL A 39 6.17 1.05 5.29
C VAL A 39 6.60 -0.32 5.81
N ALA A 40 7.87 -0.48 6.14
CA ALA A 40 8.39 -1.74 6.70
C ALA A 40 7.69 -2.10 8.01
N ALA A 41 7.48 -1.12 8.90
CA ALA A 41 6.81 -1.33 10.18
C ALA A 41 5.34 -1.75 9.99
N THR A 42 4.64 -1.14 9.04
CA THR A 42 3.23 -1.47 8.76
C THR A 42 3.10 -2.88 8.19
N ILE A 43 3.98 -3.28 7.28
CA ILE A 43 3.98 -4.64 6.73
C ILE A 43 4.27 -5.66 7.85
N ALA A 44 5.24 -5.38 8.71
CA ALA A 44 5.56 -6.24 9.85
C ALA A 44 4.36 -6.37 10.80
N ALA A 45 3.66 -5.25 11.08
CA ALA A 45 2.46 -5.27 11.91
C ALA A 45 1.35 -6.13 11.28
N ALA A 46 1.15 -6.04 9.97
CA ALA A 46 0.16 -6.86 9.26
C ALA A 46 0.47 -8.36 9.37
N ARG A 47 1.75 -8.72 9.36
CA ARG A 47 2.18 -10.12 9.55
C ARG A 47 1.75 -10.68 10.90
N THR A 48 1.60 -9.84 11.92
CA THR A 48 1.18 -10.29 13.26
C THR A 48 -0.32 -10.62 13.34
N LEU A 49 -1.10 -10.25 12.33
CA LEU A 49 -2.55 -10.50 12.31
C LEU A 49 -2.90 -11.97 11.97
N GLY A 50 -1.92 -12.79 11.62
CA GLY A 50 -2.15 -14.18 11.23
C GLY A 50 -2.83 -14.34 9.86
N THR A 51 -2.77 -13.32 9.01
CA THR A 51 -3.28 -13.38 7.65
C THR A 51 -2.39 -14.25 6.77
N LYS A 52 -2.96 -14.82 5.71
CA LYS A 52 -2.25 -15.73 4.82
C LYS A 52 -1.23 -15.01 3.95
N ARG A 53 -1.62 -13.85 3.40
CA ARG A 53 -0.74 -13.04 2.55
C ARG A 53 -0.90 -11.58 2.93
N VAL A 54 0.16 -10.81 2.70
CA VAL A 54 0.13 -9.35 2.80
C VAL A 54 0.29 -8.78 1.39
N ILE A 55 -0.69 -8.01 0.96
CA ILE A 55 -0.67 -7.27 -0.30
C ILE A 55 -0.45 -5.80 0.05
N ALA A 56 0.65 -5.23 -0.41
CA ALA A 56 0.98 -3.82 -0.15
C ALA A 56 0.64 -2.98 -1.38
N VAL A 57 -0.24 -2.01 -1.21
CA VAL A 57 -0.60 -1.03 -2.23
C VAL A 57 -0.03 0.31 -1.80
N PHE A 58 0.94 0.82 -2.54
CA PHE A 58 1.69 2.00 -2.13
C PHE A 58 1.55 3.15 -3.13
N GLN A 59 1.13 4.32 -2.62
CA GLN A 59 1.15 5.57 -3.37
C GLN A 59 2.34 6.39 -2.89
N PRO A 60 3.38 6.56 -3.73
CA PRO A 60 4.49 7.43 -3.36
C PRO A 60 4.01 8.87 -3.16
N HIS A 61 4.60 9.56 -2.20
CA HIS A 61 4.28 10.95 -1.91
C HIS A 61 5.50 11.82 -2.21
N LEU A 62 5.36 12.78 -3.10
CA LEU A 62 6.38 13.68 -3.64
C LEU A 62 7.38 13.00 -4.59
N PHE A 63 7.66 13.69 -5.70
CA PHE A 63 8.69 13.25 -6.65
C PHE A 63 10.09 13.27 -6.03
N SER A 64 10.38 14.29 -5.21
CA SER A 64 11.68 14.42 -4.54
C SER A 64 11.98 13.25 -3.62
N ARG A 65 11.01 12.80 -2.83
CA ARG A 65 11.17 11.66 -1.94
C ARG A 65 11.28 10.36 -2.73
N THR A 66 10.48 10.22 -3.78
CA THR A 66 10.51 9.04 -4.66
C THR A 66 11.89 8.87 -5.29
N GLU A 67 12.44 9.92 -5.86
CA GLU A 67 13.76 9.89 -6.47
C GLU A 67 14.85 9.51 -5.46
N ARG A 68 14.83 10.13 -4.29
CA ARG A 68 15.85 9.95 -3.26
C ARG A 68 15.79 8.58 -2.59
N LEU A 69 14.60 8.05 -2.35
CA LEU A 69 14.40 6.88 -1.50
C LEU A 69 13.86 5.64 -2.23
N ALA A 70 13.90 5.64 -3.58
CA ALA A 70 13.32 4.55 -4.37
C ALA A 70 13.83 3.16 -3.96
N ALA A 71 15.13 3.01 -3.77
CA ALA A 71 15.73 1.73 -3.39
C ALA A 71 15.26 1.27 -2.01
N GLU A 72 15.21 2.18 -1.04
CA GLU A 72 14.76 1.90 0.31
C GLU A 72 13.28 1.51 0.34
N PHE A 73 12.43 2.22 -0.40
CA PHE A 73 11.03 1.86 -0.55
C PHE A 73 10.87 0.47 -1.17
N GLY A 74 11.66 0.19 -2.22
CA GLY A 74 11.61 -1.12 -2.87
C GLY A 74 11.92 -2.26 -1.92
N ARG A 75 12.94 -2.10 -1.11
CA ARG A 75 13.32 -3.10 -0.10
C ARG A 75 12.24 -3.27 0.97
N ALA A 76 11.65 -2.16 1.44
CA ALA A 76 10.58 -2.22 2.44
C ALA A 76 9.34 -2.94 1.89
N LEU A 77 8.91 -2.58 0.68
CA LEU A 77 7.73 -3.17 0.04
C LEU A 77 7.92 -4.65 -0.29
N ALA A 78 9.15 -5.05 -0.61
CA ALA A 78 9.46 -6.44 -0.96
C ALA A 78 9.21 -7.44 0.19
N ALA A 79 8.98 -6.96 1.41
CA ALA A 79 8.56 -7.81 2.53
C ALA A 79 7.10 -8.30 2.38
N ALA A 80 6.30 -7.68 1.52
CA ALA A 80 4.94 -8.13 1.21
C ALA A 80 4.95 -9.28 0.20
N ASP A 81 3.85 -10.02 0.12
CA ASP A 81 3.69 -11.13 -0.84
C ASP A 81 3.40 -10.65 -2.25
N VAL A 82 2.63 -9.57 -2.35
CA VAL A 82 2.31 -8.89 -3.61
C VAL A 82 2.46 -7.39 -3.38
N VAL A 83 3.06 -6.70 -4.34
CA VAL A 83 3.25 -5.24 -4.28
C VAL A 83 2.55 -4.58 -5.46
N CYS A 84 1.77 -3.56 -5.19
CA CYS A 84 1.16 -2.70 -6.19
C CYS A 84 1.63 -1.27 -5.94
N VAL A 85 2.29 -0.67 -6.93
CA VAL A 85 2.77 0.71 -6.83
C VAL A 85 1.94 1.60 -7.74
N LEU A 86 1.40 2.67 -7.16
CA LEU A 86 0.61 3.69 -7.86
C LEU A 86 1.50 4.85 -8.29
N ASP A 87 0.94 5.78 -9.05
CA ASP A 87 1.67 6.97 -9.42
C ASP A 87 1.89 7.91 -8.23
N VAL A 88 2.87 8.80 -8.37
CA VAL A 88 3.26 9.74 -7.31
C VAL A 88 2.15 10.75 -7.04
N TYR A 89 1.81 10.91 -5.77
CA TYR A 89 1.00 12.02 -5.30
C TYR A 89 1.90 13.25 -5.20
N LYS A 90 1.76 14.16 -6.15
CA LYS A 90 2.71 15.27 -6.35
C LYS A 90 2.63 16.37 -5.29
N ALA A 91 1.46 16.48 -4.61
CA ALA A 91 1.18 17.58 -3.67
C ALA A 91 1.49 18.93 -4.34
N ARG A 92 2.43 19.71 -3.81
CA ARG A 92 2.83 21.01 -4.36
C ARG A 92 4.00 20.93 -5.34
N GLU A 93 4.53 19.74 -5.61
CA GLU A 93 5.61 19.57 -6.58
C GLU A 93 5.08 19.52 -8.01
N LYS A 94 5.96 19.76 -8.99
CA LYS A 94 5.61 19.70 -10.41
C LYS A 94 6.45 18.63 -11.09
N GLN A 95 5.81 17.85 -11.95
CA GLN A 95 6.49 16.81 -12.73
C GLN A 95 7.66 17.37 -13.53
N ASP A 96 7.52 18.58 -14.08
CA ASP A 96 8.55 19.21 -14.93
C ASP A 96 9.87 19.44 -14.18
N ASP A 97 9.82 19.59 -12.86
CA ASP A 97 11.00 19.74 -12.01
C ASP A 97 11.70 18.41 -11.72
N PHE A 98 11.03 17.29 -12.04
CA PHE A 98 11.54 15.93 -11.78
C PHE A 98 11.33 15.06 -13.02
N PRO A 99 12.01 15.37 -14.15
CA PRO A 99 11.81 14.62 -15.39
C PRO A 99 12.18 13.14 -15.21
N GLY A 100 11.29 12.26 -15.68
CA GLY A 100 11.49 10.81 -15.61
C GLY A 100 11.23 10.17 -14.25
N VAL A 101 10.84 10.95 -13.23
CA VAL A 101 10.53 10.43 -11.90
C VAL A 101 9.04 10.11 -11.80
N ASP A 102 8.71 8.86 -11.54
CA ASP A 102 7.35 8.41 -11.25
C ASP A 102 7.42 7.14 -10.38
N GLY A 103 6.27 6.53 -10.13
CA GLY A 103 6.20 5.34 -9.27
C GLY A 103 6.94 4.12 -9.82
N ARG A 104 7.28 4.10 -11.11
CA ARG A 104 8.05 2.99 -11.70
C ARG A 104 9.41 2.81 -11.06
N LEU A 105 10.02 3.88 -10.56
CA LEU A 105 11.30 3.79 -9.86
C LEU A 105 11.18 2.87 -8.64
N ILE A 106 10.10 3.02 -7.89
CA ILE A 106 9.84 2.18 -6.70
C ILE A 106 9.41 0.78 -7.12
N ALA A 107 8.54 0.66 -8.13
CA ALA A 107 8.11 -0.64 -8.62
C ALA A 107 9.30 -1.47 -9.10
N ALA A 108 10.24 -0.88 -9.84
CA ALA A 108 11.44 -1.55 -10.30
C ALA A 108 12.34 -1.98 -9.14
N ALA A 109 12.54 -1.11 -8.15
CA ALA A 109 13.33 -1.43 -6.96
C ALA A 109 12.68 -2.56 -6.14
N ALA A 110 11.35 -2.53 -6.02
CA ALA A 110 10.62 -3.61 -5.35
C ALA A 110 10.76 -4.94 -6.09
N ALA A 111 10.66 -4.93 -7.42
CA ALA A 111 10.83 -6.12 -8.24
C ALA A 111 12.22 -6.72 -8.09
N ASP A 112 13.25 -5.87 -8.05
CA ASP A 112 14.64 -6.32 -7.84
C ASP A 112 14.82 -7.01 -6.48
N ALA A 113 14.12 -6.55 -5.46
CA ALA A 113 14.22 -7.08 -4.10
C ALA A 113 13.24 -8.24 -3.82
N ALA A 114 12.22 -8.42 -4.65
CA ALA A 114 11.11 -9.33 -4.36
C ALA A 114 11.41 -10.82 -4.60
N GLY A 115 12.51 -11.15 -5.27
CA GLY A 115 12.88 -12.55 -5.50
C GLY A 115 11.87 -13.34 -6.33
N GLY A 116 11.25 -12.70 -7.31
CA GLY A 116 10.27 -13.33 -8.21
C GLY A 116 8.82 -13.20 -7.79
N ARG A 117 8.55 -12.60 -6.62
CA ARG A 117 7.16 -12.30 -6.20
C ARG A 117 6.58 -11.19 -7.08
N GLU A 118 5.26 -11.16 -7.19
CA GLU A 118 4.55 -10.24 -8.07
C GLU A 118 4.67 -8.79 -7.62
N VAL A 119 5.12 -7.92 -8.54
CA VAL A 119 5.13 -6.47 -8.37
C VAL A 119 4.39 -5.86 -9.55
N LEU A 120 3.38 -5.04 -9.27
CA LEU A 120 2.53 -4.40 -10.27
C LEU A 120 2.80 -2.90 -10.28
N TRP A 121 2.93 -2.35 -11.49
CA TRP A 121 2.90 -0.92 -11.71
C TRP A 121 1.53 -0.54 -12.26
N LEU A 122 0.71 0.14 -11.45
CA LEU A 122 -0.66 0.51 -11.80
C LEU A 122 -0.86 1.99 -11.43
N PRO A 123 -0.53 2.92 -12.34
CA PRO A 123 -0.49 4.34 -12.00
C PRO A 123 -1.83 4.93 -11.59
N ASN A 124 -2.95 4.45 -12.13
CA ASN A 124 -4.25 5.03 -11.81
C ASN A 124 -5.11 4.11 -10.92
N PHE A 125 -5.99 4.73 -10.14
CA PHE A 125 -6.82 4.01 -9.17
C PHE A 125 -7.80 3.03 -9.82
N SER A 126 -8.34 3.37 -10.98
CA SER A 126 -9.30 2.51 -11.67
C SER A 126 -8.66 1.16 -12.04
N ASP A 127 -7.48 1.19 -12.64
CA ASP A 127 -6.75 -0.03 -13.01
C ASP A 127 -6.32 -0.80 -11.76
N ALA A 128 -5.87 -0.08 -10.74
CA ALA A 128 -5.47 -0.70 -9.48
C ALA A 128 -6.65 -1.41 -8.82
N LEU A 129 -7.82 -0.77 -8.76
CA LEU A 129 -9.03 -1.37 -8.21
C LEU A 129 -9.40 -2.66 -8.94
N GLY A 130 -9.41 -2.63 -10.27
CA GLY A 130 -9.73 -3.81 -11.10
C GLY A 130 -8.75 -4.96 -10.87
N GLN A 131 -7.45 -4.67 -10.85
CA GLN A 131 -6.43 -5.69 -10.67
C GLN A 131 -6.41 -6.24 -9.24
N LEU A 132 -6.65 -5.40 -8.24
CA LEU A 132 -6.74 -5.86 -6.85
C LEU A 132 -7.96 -6.76 -6.64
N ASN A 133 -9.12 -6.42 -7.21
CA ASN A 133 -10.30 -7.26 -7.13
C ASN A 133 -10.09 -8.64 -7.75
N LEU A 134 -9.25 -8.75 -8.77
CA LEU A 134 -8.90 -10.04 -9.38
C LEU A 134 -7.92 -10.86 -8.51
N ARG A 135 -7.12 -10.22 -7.69
CA ARG A 135 -6.03 -10.86 -6.94
C ARG A 135 -6.34 -11.13 -5.48
N LEU A 136 -7.14 -10.29 -4.84
CA LEU A 136 -7.42 -10.42 -3.42
C LEU A 136 -8.20 -11.69 -3.12
N ARG A 137 -7.85 -12.36 -2.03
CA ARG A 137 -8.44 -13.63 -1.58
C ARG A 137 -8.82 -13.54 -0.11
N ALA A 138 -9.76 -14.37 0.29
CA ALA A 138 -10.10 -14.54 1.69
C ALA A 138 -8.85 -14.91 2.49
N GLY A 139 -8.64 -14.24 3.61
CA GLY A 139 -7.47 -14.44 4.46
C GLY A 139 -6.29 -13.50 4.15
N ASP A 140 -6.38 -12.70 3.10
CA ASP A 140 -5.38 -11.69 2.80
C ASP A 140 -5.54 -10.45 3.67
N SER A 141 -4.41 -9.75 3.92
CA SER A 141 -4.40 -8.35 4.37
C SER A 141 -3.99 -7.47 3.20
N CYS A 142 -4.82 -6.51 2.84
CA CYS A 142 -4.53 -5.52 1.82
C CYS A 142 -4.21 -4.19 2.50
N LEU A 143 -2.96 -3.78 2.44
CA LEU A 143 -2.48 -2.55 3.05
C LEU A 143 -2.53 -1.42 2.03
N ILE A 144 -3.23 -0.35 2.36
CA ILE A 144 -3.34 0.86 1.53
C ILE A 144 -2.43 1.91 2.17
N LEU A 145 -1.29 2.15 1.55
CA LEU A 145 -0.18 2.91 2.14
C LEU A 145 0.04 4.22 1.40
N GLY A 146 0.07 5.32 2.14
CA GLY A 146 0.41 6.62 1.58
C GLY A 146 -0.21 7.80 2.31
N ALA A 147 0.40 8.97 2.14
CA ALA A 147 -0.02 10.22 2.78
C ALA A 147 -0.98 11.05 1.92
N GLY A 148 -1.20 10.66 0.66
CA GLY A 148 -2.08 11.37 -0.26
C GLY A 148 -3.51 10.88 -0.21
N ASP A 149 -4.12 10.74 -1.38
CA ASP A 149 -5.54 10.39 -1.52
C ASP A 149 -5.81 8.88 -1.69
N VAL A 150 -4.82 8.05 -1.47
CA VAL A 150 -4.91 6.59 -1.70
C VAL A 150 -5.96 5.90 -0.82
N ARG A 151 -6.33 6.51 0.30
CA ARG A 151 -7.40 5.98 1.17
C ARG A 151 -8.69 5.71 0.37
N SER A 152 -9.01 6.56 -0.61
CA SER A 152 -10.21 6.38 -1.43
C SER A 152 -10.21 5.05 -2.19
N LEU A 153 -9.05 4.57 -2.62
CA LEU A 153 -8.92 3.25 -3.25
C LEU A 153 -9.28 2.14 -2.25
N GLY A 154 -8.81 2.27 -1.01
CA GLY A 154 -9.17 1.33 0.05
C GLY A 154 -10.67 1.30 0.34
N GLU A 155 -11.28 2.48 0.38
CA GLU A 155 -12.74 2.60 0.59
C GLU A 155 -13.53 1.94 -0.56
N ASP A 156 -13.04 2.09 -1.79
CA ASP A 156 -13.67 1.47 -2.97
C ASP A 156 -13.54 -0.06 -3.00
N LEU A 157 -12.51 -0.61 -2.34
CA LEU A 157 -12.34 -2.05 -2.23
C LEU A 157 -13.27 -2.69 -1.22
N VAL A 158 -13.68 -1.95 -0.21
CA VAL A 158 -14.52 -2.46 0.88
C VAL A 158 -15.96 -2.56 0.45
N VAL A 159 -16.60 -3.68 0.78
CA VAL A 159 -18.04 -3.88 0.53
C VAL A 159 -18.81 -3.60 1.83
N GLU A 160 -20.02 -3.07 1.67
CA GLU A 160 -20.93 -2.86 2.79
C GLU A 160 -21.29 -4.21 3.40
N PRO A 161 -21.33 -4.34 4.74
CA PRO A 161 -21.78 -5.57 5.35
C PRO A 161 -23.22 -5.85 4.94
N SER A 162 -23.51 -7.09 4.56
CA SER A 162 -24.87 -7.52 4.22
C SER A 162 -25.78 -7.31 5.45
N SER A 163 -26.82 -6.49 5.31
CA SER A 163 -27.83 -6.30 6.34
C SER A 163 -28.76 -7.52 6.44
#